data_9500d8158a15ecc945d3d35884ca4344
#
_entry.id   9500d8158a15ecc945d3d35884ca4344
#
_cell.length_a   1.000
_cell.length_b   1.000
_cell.length_c   1.000
_cell.angle_alpha   90.00
_cell.angle_beta   90.00
_cell.angle_gamma   90.00
#
_symmetry.space_group_name_H-M   'P 1'
#
loop_
_entity.id
_entity.type
_entity.pdbx_description
1 polymer ?
#
loop_
_entity_poly.entity_id
_entity_poly.type
_entity_poly.pdbx_seq_one_letter_code
_entity_poly.pdbx_strand_id
1 'polypeptide(L)' 'MDEYYYYDGQNTIGPHSLREVQEIFALGMITSRTPVIQTGGLEWKTLGAYCDL' A
#
# COMPACT_ATOMS: atom_id res chain seq x y z
N MET A 1 13.22 2.64 -8.37
CA MET A 1 12.04 3.26 -7.78
C MET A 1 11.32 2.25 -6.93
N ASP A 2 10.81 2.70 -5.80
CA ASP A 2 10.12 1.80 -4.90
C ASP A 2 8.72 1.51 -5.40
N GLU A 3 8.36 0.26 -5.42
CA GLU A 3 7.03 -0.18 -5.80
C GLU A 3 6.42 -0.94 -4.64
N TYR A 4 5.10 -0.84 -4.52
CA TYR A 4 4.37 -1.40 -3.39
C TYR A 4 3.21 -2.23 -3.86
N TYR A 5 2.89 -3.26 -3.09
CA TYR A 5 1.68 -4.04 -3.25
C TYR A 5 0.80 -3.81 -2.05
N TYR A 6 -0.51 -3.85 -2.25
CA TYR A 6 -1.42 -3.78 -1.12
C TYR A 6 -2.45 -4.90 -1.25
N TYR A 7 -3.04 -5.24 -0.11
CA TYR A 7 -4.03 -6.32 -0.04
C TYR A 7 -5.40 -5.70 0.19
N ASP A 8 -6.32 -5.95 -0.74
CA ASP A 8 -7.66 -5.36 -0.69
C ASP A 8 -8.68 -6.19 0.09
N GLY A 9 -8.23 -7.26 0.72
CA GLY A 9 -9.10 -8.19 1.43
C GLY A 9 -9.34 -9.48 0.64
N GLN A 10 -9.04 -9.49 -0.63
CA GLN A 10 -9.21 -10.65 -1.50
C GLN A 10 -7.98 -10.91 -2.36
N ASN A 11 -7.38 -9.87 -2.89
CA ASN A 11 -6.27 -9.97 -3.82
C ASN A 11 -5.14 -9.04 -3.45
N THR A 12 -3.91 -9.45 -3.77
CA THR A 12 -2.75 -8.58 -3.71
C THR A 12 -2.71 -7.77 -5.01
N ILE A 13 -2.69 -6.47 -4.88
CA ILE A 13 -2.77 -5.54 -6.01
C ILE A 13 -1.49 -4.74 -6.09
N GLY A 14 -0.98 -4.58 -7.28
CA GLY A 14 0.22 -3.84 -7.57
C GLY A 14 0.96 -4.45 -8.76
N PRO A 15 2.18 -3.99 -8.99
CA PRO A 15 2.89 -2.97 -8.19
C PRO A 15 2.43 -1.55 -8.51
N HIS A 16 2.47 -0.70 -7.48
CA HIS A 16 2.17 0.73 -7.61
C HIS A 16 3.26 1.54 -6.93
N SER A 17 3.50 2.74 -7.44
CA SER A 17 4.40 3.67 -6.75
C SER A 17 3.74 4.13 -5.45
N LEU A 18 4.54 4.65 -4.52
CA LEU A 18 4.00 5.19 -3.29
C LEU A 18 2.98 6.29 -3.56
N ARG A 19 3.25 7.12 -4.57
CA ARG A 19 2.34 8.18 -4.97
C ARG A 19 0.98 7.62 -5.41
N GLU A 20 1.01 6.54 -6.18
CA GLU A 20 -0.23 5.89 -6.63
C GLU A 20 -1.00 5.31 -5.45
N VAL A 21 -0.30 4.69 -4.51
CA VAL A 21 -0.93 4.15 -3.31
C VAL A 21 -1.57 5.29 -2.49
N GLN A 22 -0.90 6.42 -2.39
CA GLN A 22 -1.44 7.58 -1.68
C GLN A 22 -2.69 8.12 -2.38
N GLU A 23 -2.71 8.13 -3.71
CA GLU A 23 -3.88 8.56 -4.46
C GLU A 23 -5.06 7.60 -4.25
N ILE A 24 -4.80 6.31 -4.25
CA ILE A 24 -5.84 5.31 -4.00
C ILE A 24 -6.41 5.50 -2.59
N PHE A 25 -5.56 5.79 -1.62
CA PHE A 25 -5.99 6.09 -0.27
C PHE A 25 -6.87 7.35 -0.23
N ALA A 26 -6.48 8.38 -0.95
CA ALA A 26 -7.24 9.64 -1.00
C ALA A 26 -8.61 9.45 -1.62
N LEU A 27 -8.75 8.47 -2.53
CA LEU A 27 -10.05 8.13 -3.12
C LEU A 27 -10.94 7.30 -2.19
N GLY A 28 -10.41 6.89 -1.04
CA GLY A 28 -11.17 6.10 -0.08
C GLY A 28 -11.26 4.63 -0.39
N MET A 29 -10.48 4.14 -1.35
CA MET A 29 -10.50 2.73 -1.74
C MET A 29 -9.75 1.84 -0.77
N ILE A 30 -8.78 2.40 -0.05
CA ILE A 30 -8.01 1.72 0.98
C ILE A 30 -7.93 2.62 2.20
N THR A 31 -7.48 2.07 3.33
CA THR A 31 -7.37 2.80 4.59
C THR A 31 -5.93 2.78 5.08
N SER A 32 -5.65 3.52 6.15
CA SER A 32 -4.34 3.49 6.80
C SER A 32 -4.02 2.11 7.39
N ARG A 33 -5.02 1.25 7.55
CA ARG A 33 -4.86 -0.11 8.07
C ARG A 33 -4.66 -1.15 6.98
N THR A 34 -4.77 -0.77 5.71
CA THR A 34 -4.59 -1.69 4.59
C THR A 34 -3.17 -2.25 4.62
N PRO A 35 -3.02 -3.59 4.57
CA PRO A 35 -1.68 -4.18 4.50
C PRO A 35 -0.97 -3.78 3.21
N VAL A 36 0.28 -3.39 3.34
CA VAL A 36 1.11 -2.96 2.21
C VAL A 36 2.48 -3.60 2.39
N ILE A 37 3.09 -3.99 1.29
CA ILE A 37 4.45 -4.50 1.28
C ILE A 37 5.24 -3.83 0.17
N GLN A 38 6.46 -3.40 0.47
CA GLN A 38 7.36 -2.86 -0.52
C GLN A 38 7.98 -4.01 -1.32
N THR A 39 8.16 -3.81 -2.61
CA THR A 39 8.83 -4.80 -3.47
C THR A 39 10.20 -5.14 -2.88
N GLY A 40 10.45 -6.41 -2.68
CA GLY A 40 11.66 -6.87 -2.03
C GLY A 40 11.60 -6.86 -0.50
N GLY A 41 10.52 -6.34 0.07
CA GLY A 41 10.31 -6.39 1.51
C GLY A 41 9.89 -7.78 1.96
N LEU A 42 10.14 -8.07 3.24
CA LEU A 42 9.86 -9.39 3.81
C LEU A 42 8.61 -9.39 4.69
N GLU A 43 8.11 -8.22 5.06
CA GLU A 43 7.00 -8.10 6.00
C GLU A 43 5.95 -7.14 5.49
N TRP A 44 4.70 -7.53 5.68
CA TRP A 44 3.58 -6.65 5.43
C TRP A 44 3.44 -5.67 6.59
N LYS A 45 3.19 -4.43 6.26
CA LYS A 45 2.92 -3.38 7.25
C LYS A 45 1.68 -2.63 6.81
N THR A 46 1.08 -1.88 7.71
CA THR A 46 -0.05 -1.05 7.34
C THR A 46 0.40 0.14 6.50
N LEU A 47 -0.51 0.66 5.69
CA LEU A 47 -0.22 1.86 4.88
C LEU A 47 0.26 3.01 5.77
N GLY A 48 -0.33 3.17 6.94
CA GLY A 48 0.08 4.21 7.88
C GLY A 48 1.52 4.05 8.37
N ALA A 49 2.10 2.85 8.29
CA ALA A 49 3.49 2.63 8.68
C ALA A 49 4.47 3.09 7.58
N TYR A 50 4.02 3.12 6.33
CA TYR A 50 4.83 3.61 5.22
C TYR A 50 4.64 5.10 4.97
N CYS A 51 3.44 5.60 5.25
CA CYS A 51 3.09 7.00 5.03
C CYS A 51 2.69 7.62 6.35
N ASP A 52 3.16 8.83 6.58
CA ASP A 52 2.76 9.60 7.75
C ASP A 52 1.40 10.22 7.47
N LEU A 53 0.37 9.46 7.75
CA LEU A 53 -1.00 9.86 7.46
C LEU A 53 -1.70 10.45 8.68
#